data_199da982acb163c9d9b2c0a046543dc2
#
_entry.id   199da982acb163c9d9b2c0a046543dc2
#
_cell.length_a   1.000
_cell.length_b   1.000
_cell.length_c   1.000
_cell.angle_alpha   90.00
_cell.angle_beta   90.00
_cell.angle_gamma   90.00
#
_symmetry.space_group_name_H-M   'P 1'
#
loop_
_entity.id
_entity.type
_entity.pdbx_description
1 polymer ?
#
loop_
_entity_poly.entity_id
_entity_poly.type
_entity_poly.pdbx_seq_one_letter_code
_entity_poly.pdbx_strand_id
1 'polypeptide(L)'
;NALWEKAAASSGTAAALLYGEGLQQLPPYAASSRKDILEKIKKADPEDIKGVHFKYTFRHLPYIEKVQRMVNDSAKDGGPKDYKTAHAYVNKQLKTPGLTPLQKQQVMAARFWLYRNEGKKDQALKTLTDIARISPKTLMGIGAQNYYRYLTEPVTLKSPHFTGYDLRPELTPTRVNVSSMLDGPGNYKITFKMNSGGCNIRNPRFMKGNRVVSELPKDRQDKNGREFTLHLSGSEKPDLVFDCQGHGWFDADCDIIVT
;
A
#
# COMPACT_ATOMS: atom_id res chain seq x y z
N ASN A 1 31.02 -24.88 9.49
CA ASN A 1 29.59 -24.83 9.80
C ASN A 1 28.83 -25.40 8.61
N ALA A 2 28.26 -26.61 8.78
CA ALA A 2 27.64 -27.42 7.71
C ALA A 2 26.62 -26.63 6.86
N LEU A 3 25.93 -25.63 7.43
CA LEU A 3 24.97 -24.81 6.70
C LEU A 3 25.66 -23.90 5.66
N TRP A 4 26.81 -23.32 6.00
CA TRP A 4 27.57 -22.46 5.09
C TRP A 4 28.23 -23.27 3.96
N GLU A 5 28.69 -24.44 4.24
CA GLU A 5 29.26 -25.38 3.26
C GLU A 5 28.17 -25.81 2.27
N LYS A 6 26.99 -26.16 2.79
CA LYS A 6 25.84 -26.51 1.97
C LYS A 6 25.37 -25.34 1.11
N ALA A 7 25.35 -24.12 1.67
CA ALA A 7 25.02 -22.92 0.92
C ALA A 7 26.03 -22.62 -0.19
N ALA A 8 27.32 -22.77 0.09
CA ALA A 8 28.40 -22.56 -0.88
C ALA A 8 28.40 -23.60 -2.02
N ALA A 9 27.94 -24.82 -1.76
CA ALA A 9 27.79 -25.88 -2.75
C ALA A 9 26.51 -25.77 -3.58
N SER A 10 25.59 -24.86 -3.23
CA SER A 10 24.33 -24.62 -3.91
C SER A 10 24.42 -23.40 -4.84
N SER A 11 23.42 -23.22 -5.70
CA SER A 11 23.33 -22.08 -6.63
C SER A 11 21.93 -21.47 -6.64
N GLY A 12 21.83 -20.25 -7.15
CA GLY A 12 20.55 -19.56 -7.35
C GLY A 12 19.77 -19.38 -6.06
N THR A 13 18.46 -19.45 -6.15
CA THR A 13 17.54 -19.25 -5.01
C THR A 13 17.75 -20.25 -3.88
N ALA A 14 18.21 -21.47 -4.17
CA ALA A 14 18.52 -22.47 -3.14
C ALA A 14 19.70 -22.02 -2.25
N ALA A 15 20.76 -21.50 -2.85
CA ALA A 15 21.89 -20.93 -2.13
C ALA A 15 21.45 -19.71 -1.30
N ALA A 16 20.64 -18.83 -1.89
CA ALA A 16 20.12 -17.64 -1.19
C ALA A 16 19.31 -18.01 0.07
N LEU A 17 18.44 -19.02 -0.02
CA LEU A 17 17.66 -19.50 1.12
C LEU A 17 18.57 -20.04 2.24
N LEU A 18 19.55 -20.86 1.91
CA LEU A 18 20.50 -21.43 2.89
C LEU A 18 21.35 -20.33 3.56
N TYR A 19 21.83 -19.36 2.79
CA TYR A 19 22.51 -18.18 3.36
C TYR A 19 21.57 -17.37 4.27
N GLY A 20 20.29 -17.25 3.90
CA GLY A 20 19.28 -16.58 4.72
C GLY A 20 19.04 -17.28 6.06
N GLU A 21 18.95 -18.61 6.07
CA GLU A 21 18.85 -19.41 7.30
C GLU A 21 20.08 -19.21 8.19
N GLY A 22 21.28 -19.24 7.60
CA GLY A 22 22.52 -18.95 8.34
C GLY A 22 22.57 -17.54 8.91
N LEU A 23 22.04 -16.56 8.17
CA LEU A 23 21.96 -15.17 8.62
C LEU A 23 21.10 -15.00 9.87
N GLN A 24 20.07 -15.82 10.05
CA GLN A 24 19.23 -15.82 11.26
C GLN A 24 19.99 -16.29 12.50
N GLN A 25 20.98 -17.16 12.31
CA GLN A 25 21.79 -17.71 13.41
C GLN A 25 22.91 -16.77 13.85
N LEU A 26 23.23 -15.75 13.05
CA LEU A 26 24.25 -14.77 13.41
C LEU A 26 23.70 -13.75 14.43
N PRO A 27 24.47 -13.44 15.47
CA PRO A 27 24.08 -12.44 16.44
C PRO A 27 23.98 -11.04 15.79
N PRO A 28 23.11 -10.15 16.29
CA PRO A 28 22.90 -8.82 15.71
C PRO A 28 24.18 -7.96 15.60
N TYR A 29 25.13 -8.16 16.50
CA TYR A 29 26.39 -7.42 16.54
C TYR A 29 27.45 -7.90 15.53
N ALA A 30 27.23 -9.03 14.85
CA ALA A 30 28.13 -9.54 13.81
C ALA A 30 27.96 -8.79 12.48
N ALA A 31 28.10 -7.45 12.49
CA ALA A 31 27.74 -6.59 11.37
C ALA A 31 28.50 -6.89 10.07
N SER A 32 29.83 -7.11 10.15
CA SER A 32 30.66 -7.44 8.98
C SER A 32 30.24 -8.78 8.35
N SER A 33 30.13 -9.84 9.17
CA SER A 33 29.70 -11.16 8.72
C SER A 33 28.31 -11.13 8.10
N ARG A 34 27.38 -10.36 8.67
CA ARG A 34 26.04 -10.17 8.11
C ARG A 34 26.08 -9.49 6.75
N LYS A 35 26.92 -8.46 6.58
CA LYS A 35 27.10 -7.76 5.29
C LYS A 35 27.63 -8.71 4.23
N ASP A 36 28.63 -9.51 4.53
CA ASP A 36 29.24 -10.47 3.60
C ASP A 36 28.23 -11.54 3.16
N ILE A 37 27.38 -12.02 4.08
CA ILE A 37 26.33 -12.97 3.76
C ILE A 37 25.24 -12.33 2.89
N LEU A 38 24.86 -11.08 3.16
CA LEU A 38 23.90 -10.37 2.32
C LEU A 38 24.40 -10.18 0.88
N GLU A 39 25.69 -9.90 0.69
CA GLU A 39 26.29 -9.84 -0.66
C GLU A 39 26.30 -11.22 -1.34
N LYS A 40 26.55 -12.31 -0.60
CA LYS A 40 26.42 -13.68 -1.14
C LYS A 40 24.99 -14.01 -1.55
N ILE A 41 23.99 -13.65 -0.74
CA ILE A 41 22.57 -13.82 -1.07
C ILE A 41 22.24 -13.06 -2.36
N LYS A 42 22.66 -11.81 -2.47
CA LYS A 42 22.44 -10.97 -3.64
C LYS A 42 23.12 -11.50 -4.90
N LYS A 43 24.33 -12.08 -4.75
CA LYS A 43 25.05 -12.72 -5.86
C LYS A 43 24.38 -14.02 -6.31
N ALA A 44 23.86 -14.79 -5.37
CA ALA A 44 23.20 -16.06 -5.65
C ALA A 44 21.80 -15.86 -6.29
N ASP A 45 21.04 -14.88 -5.84
CA ASP A 45 19.71 -14.54 -6.34
C ASP A 45 19.61 -13.03 -6.62
N PRO A 46 20.14 -12.55 -7.77
CA PRO A 46 20.15 -11.12 -8.09
C PRO A 46 18.78 -10.49 -8.23
N GLU A 47 17.76 -11.28 -8.57
CA GLU A 47 16.37 -10.85 -8.69
C GLU A 47 15.61 -10.95 -7.37
N ASP A 48 16.21 -11.56 -6.35
CA ASP A 48 15.60 -11.81 -5.04
C ASP A 48 14.21 -12.47 -5.13
N ILE A 49 14.11 -13.50 -5.98
CA ILE A 49 12.83 -14.17 -6.31
C ILE A 49 12.11 -14.67 -5.05
N LYS A 50 12.87 -15.18 -4.07
CA LYS A 50 12.32 -15.64 -2.78
C LYS A 50 12.29 -14.56 -1.71
N GLY A 51 12.72 -13.34 -2.03
CA GLY A 51 12.73 -12.21 -1.12
C GLY A 51 13.65 -12.37 0.08
N VAL A 52 14.68 -13.21 -0.02
CA VAL A 52 15.61 -13.47 1.08
C VAL A 52 16.43 -12.23 1.39
N HIS A 53 17.00 -11.59 0.37
CA HIS A 53 17.74 -10.33 0.52
C HIS A 53 16.83 -9.23 1.06
N PHE A 54 15.63 -9.09 0.48
CA PHE A 54 14.62 -8.13 0.90
C PHE A 54 14.23 -8.30 2.38
N LYS A 55 13.99 -9.53 2.84
CA LYS A 55 13.64 -9.83 4.23
C LYS A 55 14.63 -9.24 5.23
N TYR A 56 15.93 -9.30 4.91
CA TYR A 56 17.00 -8.86 5.82
C TYR A 56 17.47 -7.43 5.58
N THR A 57 17.14 -6.84 4.44
CA THR A 57 17.48 -5.46 4.08
C THR A 57 16.29 -4.52 4.11
N PHE A 58 15.06 -5.02 4.26
CA PHE A 58 13.82 -4.24 4.21
C PHE A 58 13.78 -3.05 5.18
N ARG A 59 14.43 -3.16 6.34
CA ARG A 59 14.52 -2.04 7.28
C ARG A 59 15.43 -0.90 6.78
N HIS A 60 16.17 -1.14 5.70
CA HIS A 60 17.14 -0.22 5.11
C HIS A 60 16.99 -0.22 3.59
N LEU A 61 15.90 0.35 3.09
CA LEU A 61 15.78 0.68 1.67
C LEU A 61 16.57 1.98 1.41
N PRO A 62 17.85 1.89 0.99
CA PRO A 62 18.77 3.03 1.02
C PRO A 62 18.29 4.21 0.18
N TYR A 63 17.55 3.93 -0.90
CA TYR A 63 16.99 4.96 -1.75
C TYR A 63 15.81 5.68 -1.10
N ILE A 64 14.94 4.96 -0.39
CA ILE A 64 13.81 5.56 0.35
C ILE A 64 14.35 6.41 1.50
N GLU A 65 15.26 5.87 2.32
CA GLU A 65 15.87 6.62 3.43
C GLU A 65 16.58 7.89 2.93
N LYS A 66 17.27 7.79 1.79
CA LYS A 66 17.96 8.95 1.21
C LYS A 66 16.96 10.04 0.79
N VAL A 67 15.89 9.69 0.07
CA VAL A 67 14.90 10.70 -0.34
C VAL A 67 14.09 11.24 0.83
N GLN A 68 13.80 10.43 1.85
CA GLN A 68 13.17 10.87 3.09
C GLN A 68 14.02 11.93 3.79
N ARG A 69 15.33 11.67 3.94
CA ARG A 69 16.26 12.65 4.50
C ARG A 69 16.29 13.94 3.67
N MET A 70 16.43 13.85 2.36
CA MET A 70 16.45 15.03 1.48
C MET A 70 15.20 15.89 1.65
N VAL A 71 14.00 15.28 1.68
CA VAL A 71 12.73 15.99 1.84
C VAL A 71 12.58 16.55 3.25
N ASN A 72 12.97 15.80 4.29
CA ASN A 72 12.87 16.25 5.67
C ASN A 72 13.89 17.35 5.99
N ASP A 73 15.13 17.21 5.49
CA ASP A 73 16.18 18.19 5.72
C ASP A 73 15.86 19.54 5.07
N SER A 74 15.17 19.54 3.93
CA SER A 74 14.71 20.78 3.29
C SER A 74 13.66 21.54 4.09
N ALA A 75 12.96 20.86 5.00
CA ALA A 75 11.89 21.44 5.82
C ALA A 75 12.29 21.70 7.29
N LYS A 76 13.55 21.47 7.67
CA LYS A 76 14.02 21.58 9.07
C LYS A 76 13.79 22.93 9.71
N ASP A 77 13.89 24.01 8.94
CA ASP A 77 13.73 25.36 9.43
C ASP A 77 12.35 25.97 9.11
N GLY A 78 11.33 25.10 8.97
CA GLY A 78 9.96 25.53 8.60
C GLY A 78 9.78 25.86 7.13
N GLY A 79 10.78 25.56 6.29
CA GLY A 79 10.71 25.73 4.84
C GLY A 79 9.81 24.70 4.15
N PRO A 80 9.49 24.91 2.87
CA PRO A 80 8.73 23.96 2.09
C PRO A 80 9.53 22.68 1.82
N LYS A 81 8.85 21.52 1.80
CA LYS A 81 9.45 20.25 1.43
C LYS A 81 9.94 20.27 -0.03
N ASP A 82 11.24 20.05 -0.26
CA ASP A 82 11.82 19.99 -1.61
C ASP A 82 11.73 18.57 -2.21
N TYR A 83 10.61 18.29 -2.82
CA TYR A 83 10.42 17.06 -3.59
C TYR A 83 11.16 17.09 -4.94
N LYS A 84 11.43 18.28 -5.52
CA LYS A 84 12.05 18.43 -6.84
C LYS A 84 13.47 17.85 -6.83
N THR A 85 14.30 18.22 -5.85
CA THR A 85 15.66 17.70 -5.70
C THR A 85 15.65 16.19 -5.43
N ALA A 86 14.71 15.69 -4.62
CA ALA A 86 14.58 14.27 -4.37
C ALA A 86 14.18 13.48 -5.64
N HIS A 87 13.27 14.01 -6.47
CA HIS A 87 12.95 13.42 -7.77
C HIS A 87 14.14 13.43 -8.74
N ALA A 88 14.92 14.52 -8.77
CA ALA A 88 16.12 14.59 -9.61
C ALA A 88 17.13 13.51 -9.19
N TYR A 89 17.32 13.28 -7.89
CA TYR A 89 18.15 12.19 -7.38
C TYR A 89 17.65 10.82 -7.87
N VAL A 90 16.36 10.50 -7.70
CA VAL A 90 15.76 9.23 -8.15
C VAL A 90 15.94 9.04 -9.67
N ASN A 91 15.71 10.10 -10.45
CA ASN A 91 15.88 10.07 -11.90
C ASN A 91 17.36 9.80 -12.30
N LYS A 92 18.31 10.38 -11.58
CA LYS A 92 19.75 10.12 -11.77
C LYS A 92 20.08 8.65 -11.47
N GLN A 93 19.57 8.10 -10.36
CA GLN A 93 19.81 6.71 -9.99
C GLN A 93 19.25 5.73 -11.04
N LEU A 94 18.06 5.98 -11.59
CA LEU A 94 17.46 5.12 -12.63
C LEU A 94 18.23 5.11 -13.95
N LYS A 95 19.05 6.14 -14.20
CA LYS A 95 19.94 6.22 -15.38
C LYS A 95 21.29 5.55 -15.16
N THR A 96 21.57 5.05 -13.95
CA THR A 96 22.85 4.37 -13.67
C THR A 96 22.93 3.08 -14.49
N PRO A 97 24.01 2.89 -15.30
CA PRO A 97 24.19 1.67 -16.06
C PRO A 97 24.33 0.43 -15.14
N GLY A 98 23.89 -0.73 -15.62
CA GLY A 98 24.11 -2.00 -14.92
C GLY A 98 23.25 -2.23 -13.67
N LEU A 99 22.21 -1.43 -13.43
CA LEU A 99 21.26 -1.72 -12.34
C LEU A 99 20.60 -3.08 -12.56
N THR A 100 20.65 -3.92 -11.54
CA THR A 100 19.88 -5.16 -11.51
C THR A 100 18.38 -4.86 -11.44
N PRO A 101 17.49 -5.79 -11.84
CA PRO A 101 16.05 -5.63 -11.68
C PRO A 101 15.64 -5.24 -10.25
N LEU A 102 16.22 -5.87 -9.23
CA LEU A 102 15.97 -5.54 -7.83
C LEU A 102 16.39 -4.11 -7.49
N GLN A 103 17.56 -3.66 -7.93
CA GLN A 103 18.01 -2.28 -7.70
C GLN A 103 17.07 -1.27 -8.37
N LYS A 104 16.62 -1.53 -9.61
CA LYS A 104 15.62 -0.70 -10.28
C LYS A 104 14.32 -0.63 -9.49
N GLN A 105 13.83 -1.77 -9.00
CA GLN A 105 12.63 -1.82 -8.16
C GLN A 105 12.80 -1.00 -6.87
N GLN A 106 13.96 -1.08 -6.21
CA GLN A 106 14.26 -0.29 -5.00
C GLN A 106 14.27 1.22 -5.28
N VAL A 107 14.88 1.65 -6.39
CA VAL A 107 14.87 3.06 -6.81
C VAL A 107 13.45 3.52 -7.14
N MET A 108 12.67 2.67 -7.82
CA MET A 108 11.27 2.95 -8.13
C MET A 108 10.40 3.00 -6.88
N ALA A 109 10.70 2.20 -5.84
CA ALA A 109 10.02 2.30 -4.54
C ALA A 109 10.24 3.67 -3.88
N ALA A 110 11.43 4.26 -4.01
CA ALA A 110 11.68 5.64 -3.57
C ALA A 110 10.86 6.66 -4.38
N ARG A 111 10.70 6.45 -5.70
CA ARG A 111 9.82 7.28 -6.54
C ARG A 111 8.35 7.18 -6.10
N PHE A 112 7.88 5.95 -5.82
CA PHE A 112 6.54 5.73 -5.29
C PHE A 112 6.32 6.49 -3.98
N TRP A 113 7.28 6.41 -3.06
CA TRP A 113 7.23 7.14 -1.79
C TRP A 113 7.11 8.66 -2.00
N LEU A 114 7.88 9.24 -2.92
CA LEU A 114 7.80 10.67 -3.25
C LEU A 114 6.40 11.05 -3.76
N TYR A 115 5.91 10.39 -4.80
CA TYR A 115 4.59 10.70 -5.36
C TYR A 115 3.46 10.56 -4.35
N ARG A 116 3.52 9.53 -3.49
CA ARG A 116 2.55 9.34 -2.41
C ARG A 116 2.54 10.52 -1.45
N ASN A 117 3.71 10.98 -1.02
CA ASN A 117 3.84 12.09 -0.05
C ASN A 117 3.54 13.47 -0.66
N GLU A 118 3.63 13.61 -1.97
CA GLU A 118 3.16 14.78 -2.72
C GLU A 118 1.65 14.76 -3.01
N GLY A 119 0.93 13.69 -2.65
CA GLY A 119 -0.49 13.52 -2.99
C GLY A 119 -0.75 13.18 -4.46
N LYS A 120 0.28 12.86 -5.24
CA LYS A 120 0.19 12.52 -6.68
C LYS A 120 -0.24 11.06 -6.87
N LYS A 121 -1.51 10.77 -6.57
CA LYS A 121 -2.06 9.41 -6.51
C LYS A 121 -1.84 8.62 -7.80
N ASP A 122 -2.13 9.20 -8.96
CA ASP A 122 -2.03 8.49 -10.25
C ASP A 122 -0.59 8.12 -10.59
N GLN A 123 0.37 9.02 -10.33
CA GLN A 123 1.79 8.74 -10.53
C GLN A 123 2.29 7.66 -9.55
N ALA A 124 1.80 7.68 -8.31
CA ALA A 124 2.12 6.65 -7.34
C ALA A 124 1.59 5.26 -7.79
N LEU A 125 0.33 5.17 -8.21
CA LEU A 125 -0.26 3.93 -8.72
C LEU A 125 0.46 3.42 -9.98
N LYS A 126 0.75 4.31 -10.93
CA LYS A 126 1.55 3.96 -12.11
C LYS A 126 2.91 3.41 -11.70
N THR A 127 3.57 4.02 -10.71
CA THR A 127 4.88 3.56 -10.24
C THR A 127 4.82 2.16 -9.66
N LEU A 128 3.76 1.77 -8.93
CA LEU A 128 3.57 0.38 -8.46
C LEU A 128 3.45 -0.59 -9.63
N THR A 129 2.71 -0.23 -10.67
CA THR A 129 2.60 -1.04 -11.89
C THR A 129 3.96 -1.21 -12.57
N ASP A 130 4.76 -0.15 -12.64
CA ASP A 130 6.10 -0.19 -13.24
C ASP A 130 7.06 -1.06 -12.41
N ILE A 131 7.02 -0.99 -11.07
CA ILE A 131 7.80 -1.89 -10.18
C ILE A 131 7.44 -3.35 -10.46
N ALA A 132 6.15 -3.67 -10.55
CA ALA A 132 5.69 -5.02 -10.83
C ALA A 132 6.17 -5.54 -12.20
N ARG A 133 6.25 -4.68 -13.23
CA ARG A 133 6.71 -5.04 -14.58
C ARG A 133 8.20 -5.32 -14.66
N ILE A 134 9.02 -4.66 -13.85
CA ILE A 134 10.49 -4.85 -13.88
C ILE A 134 10.83 -6.30 -13.57
N SER A 135 10.23 -6.87 -12.53
CA SER A 135 10.41 -8.29 -12.18
C SER A 135 9.19 -8.78 -11.37
N PRO A 136 8.16 -9.33 -12.04
CA PRO A 136 6.87 -9.65 -11.40
C PRO A 136 6.94 -10.81 -10.41
N LYS A 137 7.98 -11.65 -10.48
CA LYS A 137 8.15 -12.83 -9.62
C LYS A 137 8.94 -12.54 -8.35
N THR A 138 9.58 -11.39 -8.24
CA THR A 138 10.28 -10.97 -7.03
C THR A 138 9.30 -10.60 -5.93
N LEU A 139 9.74 -10.65 -4.67
CA LEU A 139 8.92 -10.21 -3.54
C LEU A 139 8.49 -8.73 -3.68
N MET A 140 9.36 -7.87 -4.21
CA MET A 140 9.02 -6.47 -4.49
C MET A 140 7.99 -6.33 -5.61
N GLY A 141 8.09 -7.14 -6.67
CA GLY A 141 7.12 -7.16 -7.77
C GLY A 141 5.74 -7.63 -7.31
N ILE A 142 5.70 -8.74 -6.56
CA ILE A 142 4.47 -9.26 -5.94
C ILE A 142 3.91 -8.26 -4.93
N GLY A 143 4.76 -7.70 -4.08
CA GLY A 143 4.39 -6.69 -3.10
C GLY A 143 3.78 -5.43 -3.74
N ALA A 144 4.37 -4.96 -4.85
CA ALA A 144 3.84 -3.82 -5.60
C ALA A 144 2.47 -4.12 -6.22
N GLN A 145 2.25 -5.33 -6.77
CA GLN A 145 0.94 -5.76 -7.28
C GLN A 145 -0.10 -5.81 -6.15
N ASN A 146 0.25 -6.42 -5.03
CA ASN A 146 -0.66 -6.53 -3.89
C ASN A 146 -0.97 -5.15 -3.32
N TYR A 147 0.02 -4.25 -3.25
CA TYR A 147 -0.21 -2.91 -2.75
C TYR A 147 -1.02 -2.04 -3.72
N TYR A 148 -0.84 -2.23 -5.04
CA TYR A 148 -1.71 -1.62 -6.05
C TYR A 148 -3.17 -2.06 -5.85
N ARG A 149 -3.42 -3.37 -5.72
CA ARG A 149 -4.76 -3.90 -5.43
C ARG A 149 -5.31 -3.35 -4.12
N TYR A 150 -4.47 -3.35 -3.08
CA TYR A 150 -4.81 -2.79 -1.79
C TYR A 150 -5.29 -1.32 -1.87
N LEU A 151 -4.71 -0.50 -2.75
CA LEU A 151 -5.08 0.90 -2.93
C LEU A 151 -6.25 1.13 -3.89
N THR A 152 -6.56 0.16 -4.76
CA THR A 152 -7.55 0.32 -5.84
C THR A 152 -8.78 -0.57 -5.70
N GLU A 153 -8.64 -1.76 -5.11
CA GLU A 153 -9.76 -2.67 -4.90
C GLU A 153 -10.52 -2.31 -3.62
N PRO A 154 -11.86 -2.34 -3.66
CA PRO A 154 -12.66 -2.08 -2.46
C PRO A 154 -12.40 -3.09 -1.34
N VAL A 155 -12.41 -2.62 -0.10
CA VAL A 155 -12.59 -3.47 1.06
C VAL A 155 -14.06 -3.95 1.06
N THR A 156 -14.30 -5.23 1.25
CA THR A 156 -15.67 -5.77 1.35
C THR A 156 -15.97 -6.08 2.81
N LEU A 157 -16.91 -5.33 3.38
CA LEU A 157 -17.42 -5.57 4.73
C LEU A 157 -18.42 -6.72 4.72
N LYS A 158 -18.38 -7.54 5.76
CA LYS A 158 -19.27 -8.70 5.90
C LYS A 158 -20.68 -8.31 6.36
N SER A 159 -20.81 -7.17 7.02
CA SER A 159 -22.07 -6.65 7.57
C SER A 159 -22.07 -5.13 7.58
N PRO A 160 -23.23 -4.48 7.78
CA PRO A 160 -23.32 -3.04 8.01
C PRO A 160 -22.66 -2.56 9.30
N HIS A 161 -22.32 -3.46 10.20
CA HIS A 161 -21.48 -3.16 11.37
C HIS A 161 -20.01 -3.46 11.04
N PHE A 162 -19.10 -2.53 11.36
CA PHE A 162 -17.66 -2.70 11.13
C PHE A 162 -16.84 -2.01 12.22
N THR A 163 -15.61 -2.50 12.37
CA THR A 163 -14.63 -1.95 13.30
C THR A 163 -13.43 -1.38 12.56
N GLY A 164 -12.56 -0.66 13.25
CA GLY A 164 -11.31 -0.15 12.68
C GLY A 164 -10.41 -1.24 12.08
N TYR A 165 -10.52 -2.48 12.57
CA TYR A 165 -9.78 -3.64 12.04
C TYR A 165 -10.27 -4.13 10.68
N ASP A 166 -11.51 -3.82 10.32
CA ASP A 166 -12.08 -4.14 9.00
C ASP A 166 -11.66 -3.14 7.93
N LEU A 167 -11.05 -2.02 8.33
CA LEU A 167 -10.68 -0.90 7.47
C LEU A 167 -9.18 -0.88 7.19
N ARG A 168 -8.82 -0.12 6.16
CA ARG A 168 -7.41 0.16 5.83
C ARG A 168 -6.96 1.49 6.44
N PRO A 169 -5.67 1.65 6.76
CA PRO A 169 -5.15 2.92 7.28
C PRO A 169 -5.16 4.04 6.23
N GLU A 170 -5.23 3.71 4.94
CA GLU A 170 -5.39 4.66 3.85
C GLU A 170 -6.85 4.80 3.45
N LEU A 171 -7.20 5.98 2.91
CA LEU A 171 -8.53 6.22 2.36
C LEU A 171 -8.75 5.32 1.14
N THR A 172 -9.57 4.28 1.30
CA THR A 172 -9.83 3.28 0.26
C THR A 172 -11.32 3.06 0.07
N PRO A 173 -11.76 2.68 -1.14
CA PRO A 173 -13.14 2.27 -1.36
C PRO A 173 -13.49 1.09 -0.45
N THR A 174 -14.61 1.22 0.26
CA THR A 174 -15.15 0.20 1.16
C THR A 174 -16.56 -0.12 0.70
N ARG A 175 -16.86 -1.39 0.52
CA ARG A 175 -18.14 -1.90 0.01
C ARG A 175 -18.87 -2.69 1.09
N VAL A 176 -20.16 -2.47 1.20
CA VAL A 176 -21.05 -3.26 2.05
C VAL A 176 -22.36 -3.58 1.32
N ASN A 177 -22.86 -4.78 1.49
CA ASN A 177 -24.17 -5.16 0.97
C ASN A 177 -25.26 -4.55 1.85
N VAL A 178 -26.08 -3.69 1.29
CA VAL A 178 -27.23 -3.05 1.95
C VAL A 178 -28.56 -3.42 1.27
N SER A 179 -28.57 -4.41 0.38
CA SER A 179 -29.71 -4.74 -0.46
C SER A 179 -30.96 -5.13 0.32
N SER A 180 -30.82 -5.66 1.53
CA SER A 180 -31.94 -5.96 2.44
C SER A 180 -32.52 -4.73 3.15
N MET A 181 -31.85 -3.59 3.06
CA MET A 181 -32.26 -2.32 3.67
C MET A 181 -32.92 -1.39 2.64
N LEU A 182 -33.06 -1.83 1.38
CA LEU A 182 -33.58 -1.03 0.28
C LEU A 182 -34.91 -1.60 -0.20
N ASP A 183 -35.97 -0.82 -0.11
CA ASP A 183 -37.35 -1.23 -0.46
C ASP A 183 -37.74 -0.85 -1.90
N GLY A 184 -36.81 -0.37 -2.72
CA GLY A 184 -37.06 0.03 -4.11
C GLY A 184 -36.56 1.45 -4.44
N PRO A 185 -37.11 2.10 -5.48
CA PRO A 185 -36.74 3.47 -5.81
C PRO A 185 -37.11 4.44 -4.67
N GLY A 186 -36.22 5.40 -4.39
CA GLY A 186 -36.47 6.37 -3.32
C GLY A 186 -35.23 7.15 -2.90
N ASN A 187 -35.43 8.02 -1.94
CA ASN A 187 -34.32 8.71 -1.27
C ASN A 187 -33.98 7.93 0.01
N TYR A 188 -32.72 7.57 0.14
CA TYR A 188 -32.22 6.85 1.29
C TYR A 188 -31.27 7.71 2.10
N LYS A 189 -31.58 7.88 3.39
CA LYS A 189 -30.65 8.50 4.32
C LYS A 189 -29.68 7.44 4.84
N ILE A 190 -28.39 7.64 4.56
CA ILE A 190 -27.31 6.78 5.01
C ILE A 190 -26.67 7.44 6.24
N THR A 191 -26.74 6.80 7.38
CA THR A 191 -26.15 7.28 8.63
C THR A 191 -25.04 6.35 9.09
N PHE A 192 -23.85 6.87 9.28
CA PHE A 192 -22.72 6.19 9.90
C PHE A 192 -22.69 6.52 11.39
N LYS A 193 -23.31 5.65 12.18
CA LYS A 193 -23.40 5.81 13.64
C LYS A 193 -22.14 5.28 14.30
N MET A 194 -21.30 6.18 14.78
CA MET A 194 -20.10 5.80 15.56
C MET A 194 -20.50 5.46 16.99
N ASN A 195 -20.24 4.23 17.41
CA ASN A 195 -20.41 3.76 18.78
C ASN A 195 -19.17 4.07 19.62
N SER A 196 -17.97 3.97 19.01
CA SER A 196 -16.70 4.42 19.61
C SER A 196 -15.70 4.84 18.54
N GLY A 197 -14.65 5.56 18.91
CA GLY A 197 -13.57 5.96 18.02
C GLY A 197 -14.01 6.87 16.88
N GLY A 198 -13.34 6.76 15.73
CA GLY A 198 -13.63 7.54 14.54
C GLY A 198 -13.01 6.98 13.27
N CYS A 199 -13.65 7.26 12.14
CA CYS A 199 -13.10 7.02 10.81
C CYS A 199 -13.46 8.20 9.89
N ASN A 200 -12.64 8.40 8.86
CA ASN A 200 -12.97 9.34 7.77
C ASN A 200 -13.84 8.61 6.76
N ILE A 201 -15.02 9.15 6.50
CA ILE A 201 -15.97 8.61 5.52
C ILE A 201 -16.22 9.68 4.48
N ARG A 202 -16.06 9.30 3.19
CA ARG A 202 -16.26 10.21 2.05
C ARG A 202 -16.95 9.48 0.91
N ASN A 203 -17.52 10.26 0.01
CA ASN A 203 -18.02 9.81 -1.29
C ASN A 203 -18.93 8.57 -1.24
N PRO A 204 -19.95 8.53 -0.36
CA PRO A 204 -20.90 7.42 -0.36
C PRO A 204 -21.68 7.41 -1.66
N ARG A 205 -21.82 6.20 -2.23
CA ARG A 205 -22.51 5.98 -3.53
C ARG A 205 -23.11 4.59 -3.58
N PHE A 206 -24.19 4.44 -4.32
CA PHE A 206 -24.74 3.12 -4.64
C PHE A 206 -24.09 2.59 -5.91
N MET A 207 -23.64 1.33 -5.87
CA MET A 207 -22.99 0.67 -7.00
C MET A 207 -23.58 -0.71 -7.28
N LYS A 208 -23.78 -1.04 -8.56
CA LYS A 208 -24.09 -2.39 -9.02
C LYS A 208 -22.88 -2.93 -9.78
N GLY A 209 -22.15 -3.84 -9.15
CA GLY A 209 -20.83 -4.24 -9.64
C GLY A 209 -19.89 -3.02 -9.67
N ASN A 210 -19.40 -2.66 -10.86
CA ASN A 210 -18.53 -1.49 -11.07
C ASN A 210 -19.27 -0.24 -11.60
N ARG A 211 -20.60 -0.33 -11.80
CA ARG A 211 -21.41 0.81 -12.29
C ARG A 211 -21.94 1.60 -11.11
N VAL A 212 -21.71 2.91 -11.12
CA VAL A 212 -22.35 3.84 -10.17
C VAL A 212 -23.82 3.98 -10.55
N VAL A 213 -24.72 3.74 -9.61
CA VAL A 213 -26.18 3.85 -9.76
C VAL A 213 -26.68 5.17 -9.17
N SER A 214 -26.03 5.61 -8.10
CA SER A 214 -26.31 6.87 -7.43
C SER A 214 -25.09 7.36 -6.68
N GLU A 215 -24.81 8.67 -6.71
CA GLU A 215 -23.74 9.31 -5.98
C GLU A 215 -24.14 10.71 -5.51
N LEU A 216 -23.41 11.25 -4.56
CA LEU A 216 -23.59 12.64 -4.16
C LEU A 216 -23.16 13.61 -5.25
N PRO A 217 -23.75 14.81 -5.32
CA PRO A 217 -23.23 15.90 -6.12
C PRO A 217 -21.76 16.19 -5.83
N LYS A 218 -21.00 16.60 -6.86
CA LYS A 218 -19.54 16.80 -6.77
C LYS A 218 -19.11 17.74 -5.63
N ASP A 219 -19.89 18.75 -5.36
CA ASP A 219 -19.66 19.73 -4.26
C ASP A 219 -19.78 19.12 -2.85
N ARG A 220 -20.34 17.92 -2.73
CA ARG A 220 -20.53 17.19 -1.48
C ARG A 220 -19.71 15.91 -1.34
N GLN A 221 -19.04 15.46 -2.40
CA GLN A 221 -18.34 14.18 -2.41
C GLN A 221 -17.14 14.11 -1.44
N ASP A 222 -16.46 15.23 -1.22
CA ASP A 222 -15.25 15.31 -0.39
C ASP A 222 -15.49 15.77 1.05
N LYS A 223 -16.74 15.93 1.44
CA LYS A 223 -17.06 16.36 2.81
C LYS A 223 -16.99 15.17 3.76
N ASN A 224 -16.24 15.34 4.85
CA ASN A 224 -16.33 14.45 5.99
C ASN A 224 -17.69 14.63 6.64
N GLY A 225 -18.48 13.57 6.68
CA GLY A 225 -19.80 13.59 7.30
C GLY A 225 -20.20 12.21 7.74
N ARG A 226 -21.30 12.13 8.49
CA ARG A 226 -21.85 10.87 9.00
C ARG A 226 -23.24 10.60 8.47
N GLU A 227 -23.86 11.58 7.80
CA GLU A 227 -25.20 11.45 7.23
C GLU A 227 -25.21 11.95 5.79
N PHE A 228 -25.76 11.13 4.92
CA PHE A 228 -25.81 11.40 3.48
C PHE A 228 -27.17 10.98 2.95
N THR A 229 -27.67 11.65 1.92
CA THR A 229 -28.90 11.23 1.22
C THR A 229 -28.51 10.82 -0.20
N LEU A 230 -28.81 9.56 -0.56
CA LEU A 230 -28.62 9.01 -1.90
C LEU A 230 -29.99 8.71 -2.53
N HIS A 231 -30.17 9.07 -3.82
CA HIS A 231 -31.37 8.79 -4.57
C HIS A 231 -31.19 7.52 -5.40
N LEU A 232 -32.06 6.54 -5.24
CA LEU A 232 -32.12 5.33 -6.07
C LEU A 232 -33.30 5.46 -7.03
N SER A 233 -33.04 5.54 -8.33
CA SER A 233 -34.07 5.75 -9.36
C SER A 233 -34.72 4.46 -9.86
N GLY A 234 -34.12 3.31 -9.62
CA GLY A 234 -34.59 2.00 -10.11
C GLY A 234 -34.79 0.99 -9.00
N SER A 235 -35.37 -0.14 -9.34
CA SER A 235 -35.59 -1.29 -8.43
C SER A 235 -34.31 -2.14 -8.21
N GLU A 236 -33.17 -1.68 -8.66
CA GLU A 236 -31.89 -2.36 -8.48
C GLU A 236 -31.55 -2.45 -6.98
N LYS A 237 -30.93 -3.55 -6.59
CA LYS A 237 -30.39 -3.72 -5.23
C LYS A 237 -28.86 -3.53 -5.27
N PRO A 238 -28.38 -2.29 -5.17
CA PRO A 238 -26.96 -1.99 -5.20
C PRO A 238 -26.31 -2.27 -3.84
N ASP A 239 -24.96 -2.33 -3.87
CA ASP A 239 -24.15 -2.20 -2.67
C ASP A 239 -23.93 -0.71 -2.35
N LEU A 240 -23.76 -0.39 -1.07
CA LEU A 240 -23.21 0.89 -0.64
C LEU A 240 -21.69 0.83 -0.74
N VAL A 241 -21.09 1.79 -1.43
CA VAL A 241 -19.64 1.98 -1.50
C VAL A 241 -19.31 3.38 -1.02
N PHE A 242 -18.31 3.49 -0.17
CA PHE A 242 -17.82 4.75 0.37
C PHE A 242 -16.31 4.67 0.54
N ASP A 243 -15.63 5.81 0.48
CA ASP A 243 -14.21 5.85 0.74
C ASP A 243 -14.00 6.01 2.25
N CYS A 244 -13.31 5.06 2.86
CA CYS A 244 -13.10 5.04 4.30
C CYS A 244 -11.64 4.84 4.65
N GLN A 245 -11.23 5.53 5.72
CA GLN A 245 -9.92 5.37 6.32
C GLN A 245 -10.12 5.03 7.80
N GLY A 246 -9.60 3.86 8.19
CA GLY A 246 -9.49 3.48 9.58
C GLY A 246 -8.27 4.15 10.20
N HIS A 247 -8.44 4.81 11.31
CA HIS A 247 -7.32 5.24 12.13
C HIS A 247 -6.88 4.03 12.96
N GLY A 248 -5.83 3.34 12.54
CA GLY A 248 -5.33 2.10 13.16
C GLY A 248 -4.90 2.18 14.63
N TRP A 249 -5.19 3.28 15.29
CA TRP A 249 -4.94 3.53 16.71
C TRP A 249 -6.22 3.68 17.54
N PHE A 250 -7.40 3.68 16.88
CA PHE A 250 -8.67 3.84 17.56
C PHE A 250 -9.60 2.70 17.20
N ASP A 251 -10.19 2.12 18.21
CA ASP A 251 -11.26 1.13 18.10
C ASP A 251 -12.51 1.81 17.49
N ALA A 252 -12.42 2.13 16.19
CA ALA A 252 -13.59 2.58 15.47
C ALA A 252 -14.61 1.46 15.52
N ASP A 253 -15.81 1.77 15.97
CA ASP A 253 -16.96 0.88 16.01
C ASP A 253 -18.13 1.64 15.40
N CYS A 254 -18.66 1.16 14.28
CA CYS A 254 -19.60 1.91 13.46
C CYS A 254 -20.71 1.01 12.93
N ASP A 255 -21.94 1.49 13.06
CA ASP A 255 -23.12 0.92 12.39
C ASP A 255 -23.50 1.77 11.18
N ILE A 256 -23.82 1.11 10.07
CA ILE A 256 -24.40 1.73 8.89
C ILE A 256 -25.91 1.54 8.97
N ILE A 257 -26.64 2.64 9.03
CA ILE A 257 -28.11 2.66 9.08
C ILE A 257 -28.59 3.26 7.75
N VAL A 258 -29.52 2.58 7.11
CA VAL A 258 -30.18 3.02 5.87
C VAL A 258 -31.66 3.16 6.14
N THR A 259 -32.22 4.36 5.94
CA THR A 259 -33.64 4.66 6.18
C THR A 259 -34.25 5.47 5.04
#